data_ae89eee66f040fea94f27c0c4ac17be4
#
_entry.id   ae89eee66f040fea94f27c0c4ac17be4
#
_cell.length_a   1.000
_cell.length_b   1.000
_cell.length_c   1.000
_cell.angle_alpha   90.00
_cell.angle_beta   90.00
_cell.angle_gamma   90.00
#
_symmetry.space_group_name_H-M   'P 1'
#
loop_
_entity.id
_entity.type
_entity.pdbx_description
1 polymer ?
#
loop_
_entity_poly.entity_id
_entity_poly.type
_entity_poly.pdbx_seq_one_letter_code
_entity_poly.pdbx_strand_id
1 'polypeptide(L)'
;MPEHNNGLTYHLLRVPLRTGSLYPRSENDAQAYRDAHLLRCLEAAGCQVFDEGDVAIPSYLPHHNIPPIKNWPGPRIAWDCIGECIAPYLQQPGHIPLLISADCSIVVGTAQALMRVYGEEVHILYVDGDIDGVAPQPERCLSAAAMARWMAT
;
A
#
# COMPACT_ATOMS: atom_id res chain seq x y z
N MET A 1 14.10 13.49 -28.32
CA MET A 1 13.00 12.56 -28.03
C MET A 1 11.82 13.39 -27.60
N PRO A 2 10.58 13.15 -28.05
CA PRO A 2 9.46 13.97 -27.61
C PRO A 2 9.29 13.78 -26.10
N GLU A 3 9.11 14.88 -25.41
CA GLU A 3 8.72 14.90 -24.00
C GLU A 3 7.32 14.26 -23.88
N HIS A 4 7.28 12.98 -23.55
CA HIS A 4 6.04 12.32 -23.18
C HIS A 4 5.70 12.70 -21.72
N ASN A 5 5.55 13.97 -21.47
CA ASN A 5 4.86 14.39 -20.26
C ASN A 5 3.36 14.17 -20.53
N ASN A 6 2.83 13.06 -20.05
CA ASN A 6 1.42 12.73 -20.16
C ASN A 6 0.51 13.58 -19.25
N GLY A 7 1.05 14.65 -18.64
CA GLY A 7 0.34 15.50 -17.69
C GLY A 7 0.07 14.83 -16.33
N LEU A 8 0.67 13.66 -16.07
CA LEU A 8 0.52 12.93 -14.81
C LEU A 8 1.68 13.25 -13.86
N THR A 9 1.36 13.42 -12.61
CA THR A 9 2.31 13.63 -11.51
C THR A 9 2.24 12.45 -10.55
N TYR A 10 3.36 11.79 -10.34
CA TYR A 10 3.45 10.63 -9.44
C TYR A 10 4.01 11.05 -8.09
N HIS A 11 3.38 10.56 -7.03
CA HIS A 11 3.79 10.76 -5.64
C HIS A 11 4.29 9.43 -5.08
N LEU A 12 5.61 9.28 -4.96
CA LEU A 12 6.24 8.07 -4.47
C LEU A 12 6.19 8.04 -2.95
N LEU A 13 5.46 7.09 -2.42
CA LEU A 13 5.24 6.86 -0.99
C LEU A 13 5.76 5.47 -0.61
N ARG A 14 6.58 5.40 0.41
CA ARG A 14 7.05 4.12 0.93
C ARG A 14 6.23 3.72 2.15
N VAL A 15 5.83 2.47 2.19
CA VAL A 15 5.03 1.91 3.29
C VAL A 15 5.89 0.88 4.04
N PRO A 16 6.53 1.27 5.16
CA PRO A 16 7.35 0.39 5.97
C PRO A 16 6.48 -0.52 6.84
N LEU A 17 5.85 -1.53 6.23
CA LEU A 17 4.86 -2.39 6.88
C LEU A 17 5.14 -3.86 6.59
N ARG A 18 5.01 -4.70 7.62
CA ARG A 18 4.90 -6.16 7.51
C ARG A 18 3.85 -6.70 8.47
N THR A 19 2.63 -6.87 8.02
CA THR A 19 1.52 -7.37 8.84
C THR A 19 1.63 -8.84 9.18
N GLY A 20 2.32 -9.61 8.35
CA GLY A 20 2.52 -11.06 8.55
C GLY A 20 3.62 -11.42 9.56
N SER A 21 4.49 -10.50 9.94
CA SER A 21 5.58 -10.73 10.88
C SER A 21 5.07 -10.98 12.30
N LEU A 22 5.76 -11.86 13.04
CA LEU A 22 5.51 -12.07 14.48
C LEU A 22 5.92 -10.85 15.32
N TYR A 23 6.85 -10.06 14.80
CA TYR A 23 7.29 -8.82 15.40
C TYR A 23 7.03 -7.71 14.39
N PRO A 24 5.96 -6.93 14.55
CA PRO A 24 5.70 -5.79 13.69
C PRO A 24 6.79 -4.75 13.92
N ARG A 25 7.93 -4.96 13.34
CA ARG A 25 8.92 -3.92 13.14
C ARG A 25 8.66 -3.30 11.80
N SER A 26 8.85 -2.02 11.74
CA SER A 26 8.90 -1.26 10.49
C SER A 26 10.13 -1.68 9.67
N GLU A 27 10.14 -2.92 9.16
CA GLU A 27 11.12 -3.32 8.17
C GLU A 27 10.82 -2.52 6.91
N ASN A 28 11.71 -1.64 6.57
CA ASN A 28 11.54 -0.77 5.42
C ASN A 28 12.15 -1.42 4.18
N ASP A 29 11.51 -2.47 3.68
CA ASP A 29 11.94 -3.11 2.43
C ASP A 29 11.83 -2.14 1.24
N ALA A 30 10.99 -1.11 1.35
CA ALA A 30 10.91 -0.05 0.36
C ALA A 30 12.22 0.75 0.24
N GLN A 31 13.12 0.67 1.23
CA GLN A 31 14.46 1.24 1.14
C GLN A 31 15.26 0.63 -0.02
N ALA A 32 15.07 -0.64 -0.34
CA ALA A 32 15.74 -1.29 -1.47
C ALA A 32 15.45 -0.61 -2.82
N TYR A 33 14.25 -0.08 -3.00
CA TYR A 33 13.89 0.68 -4.21
C TYR A 33 14.57 2.05 -4.27
N ARG A 34 14.82 2.67 -3.11
CA ARG A 34 15.62 3.90 -3.02
C ARG A 34 17.07 3.62 -3.40
N ASP A 35 17.65 2.55 -2.88
CA ASP A 35 19.01 2.15 -3.15
C ASP A 35 19.20 1.78 -4.62
N ALA A 36 18.17 1.22 -5.27
CA ALA A 36 18.10 0.97 -6.70
C ALA A 36 17.82 2.24 -7.54
N HIS A 37 17.77 3.42 -6.93
CA HIS A 37 17.51 4.71 -7.58
C HIS A 37 16.21 4.78 -8.40
N LEU A 38 15.11 4.14 -7.91
CA LEU A 38 13.82 4.11 -8.60
C LEU A 38 13.35 5.50 -9.04
N LEU A 39 13.49 6.51 -8.18
CA LEU A 39 13.11 7.89 -8.49
C LEU A 39 13.80 8.38 -9.78
N ARG A 40 15.13 8.21 -9.84
CA ARG A 40 15.92 8.61 -11.02
C ARG A 40 15.53 7.84 -12.28
N CYS A 41 15.17 6.57 -12.13
CA CYS A 41 14.70 5.77 -13.27
C CYS A 41 13.37 6.29 -13.81
N LEU A 42 12.45 6.67 -12.94
CA LEU A 42 11.18 7.27 -13.34
C LEU A 42 11.35 8.64 -13.99
N GLU A 43 12.20 9.50 -13.43
CA GLU A 43 12.55 10.80 -14.02
C GLU A 43 13.21 10.64 -15.40
N ALA A 44 14.14 9.69 -15.52
CA ALA A 44 14.81 9.40 -16.81
C ALA A 44 13.83 8.82 -17.85
N ALA A 45 12.75 8.18 -17.41
CA ALA A 45 11.65 7.72 -18.27
C ALA A 45 10.68 8.87 -18.65
N GLY A 46 10.91 10.09 -18.19
CA GLY A 46 10.08 11.27 -18.48
C GLY A 46 8.88 11.42 -17.55
N CYS A 47 8.83 10.71 -16.43
CA CYS A 47 7.78 10.87 -15.43
C CYS A 47 8.06 12.12 -14.56
N GLN A 48 7.02 12.90 -14.29
CA GLN A 48 7.07 13.88 -13.20
C GLN A 48 6.80 13.13 -11.91
N VAL A 49 7.78 13.07 -11.00
CA VAL A 49 7.68 12.27 -9.77
C VAL A 49 8.26 13.01 -8.58
N PHE A 50 7.58 12.92 -7.42
CA PHE A 50 8.01 13.46 -6.15
C PHE A 50 8.19 12.35 -5.13
N ASP A 51 9.32 12.35 -4.39
CA ASP A 51 9.53 11.43 -3.25
C ASP A 51 8.89 12.06 -2.00
N GLU A 52 7.75 11.54 -1.62
CA GLU A 52 6.98 12.01 -0.45
C GLU A 52 7.45 11.38 0.88
N GLY A 53 8.40 10.47 0.81
CA GLY A 53 8.94 9.82 1.99
C GLY A 53 8.17 8.58 2.42
N ASP A 54 8.25 8.28 3.71
CA ASP A 54 7.58 7.11 4.30
C ASP A 54 6.20 7.51 4.84
N VAL A 55 5.21 6.64 4.63
CA VAL A 55 3.92 6.76 5.30
C VAL A 55 4.13 6.67 6.81
N ALA A 56 3.60 7.65 7.55
CA ALA A 56 3.76 7.76 8.99
C ALA A 56 2.94 6.69 9.74
N ILE A 57 3.43 5.45 9.74
CA ILE A 57 2.84 4.36 10.52
C ILE A 57 3.43 4.41 11.94
N PRO A 58 2.60 4.30 13.00
CA PRO A 58 3.10 4.27 14.37
C PRO A 58 4.20 3.21 14.57
N SER A 59 5.27 3.56 15.27
CA SER A 59 6.40 2.65 15.55
C SER A 59 5.99 1.45 16.40
N TYR A 60 4.90 1.56 17.14
CA TYR A 60 4.25 0.47 17.86
C TYR A 60 2.82 0.33 17.36
N LEU A 61 2.49 -0.88 16.91
CA LEU A 61 1.13 -1.27 16.57
C LEU A 61 0.64 -2.30 17.60
N PRO A 62 -0.52 -2.06 18.26
CA PRO A 62 -1.12 -3.10 19.07
C PRO A 62 -1.42 -4.32 18.22
N HIS A 63 -1.14 -5.52 18.75
CA HIS A 63 -1.27 -6.75 17.97
C HIS A 63 -1.67 -7.93 18.85
N HIS A 64 -2.60 -8.72 18.31
CA HIS A 64 -3.04 -9.97 18.88
C HIS A 64 -3.13 -11.02 17.77
N ASN A 65 -2.82 -12.27 18.13
CA ASN A 65 -2.99 -13.40 17.22
C ASN A 65 -4.30 -14.13 17.52
N ILE A 66 -5.41 -13.40 17.38
CA ILE A 66 -6.77 -13.92 17.52
C ILE A 66 -7.35 -14.07 16.11
N PRO A 67 -7.85 -15.26 15.76
CA PRO A 67 -8.48 -15.45 14.46
C PRO A 67 -9.55 -14.38 14.16
N PRO A 68 -9.78 -14.02 12.90
CA PRO A 68 -9.15 -14.61 11.70
C PRO A 68 -7.85 -13.91 11.25
N ILE A 69 -7.54 -12.73 11.77
CA ILE A 69 -6.43 -11.89 11.26
C ILE A 69 -5.29 -11.84 12.27
N LYS A 70 -4.10 -12.21 11.80
CA LYS A 70 -2.86 -12.13 12.57
C LYS A 70 -2.48 -10.67 12.85
N ASN A 71 -1.94 -10.44 14.05
CA ASN A 71 -1.47 -9.12 14.51
C ASN A 71 -2.57 -8.03 14.53
N TRP A 72 -3.86 -8.42 14.62
CA TRP A 72 -4.95 -7.45 14.73
C TRP A 72 -4.86 -6.64 16.04
N PRO A 73 -5.20 -5.33 16.06
CA PRO A 73 -5.69 -4.48 14.98
C PRO A 73 -4.57 -3.73 14.21
N GLY A 74 -3.32 -4.09 14.40
CA GLY A 74 -2.18 -3.43 13.75
C GLY A 74 -2.35 -3.23 12.25
N PRO A 75 -2.74 -4.25 11.46
CA PRO A 75 -2.99 -4.07 10.03
C PRO A 75 -4.02 -2.98 9.74
N ARG A 76 -5.12 -2.92 10.49
CA ARG A 76 -6.17 -1.91 10.30
C ARG A 76 -5.65 -0.49 10.51
N ILE A 77 -4.88 -0.27 11.57
CA ILE A 77 -4.28 1.03 11.86
C ILE A 77 -3.36 1.47 10.72
N ALA A 78 -2.55 0.54 10.21
CA ALA A 78 -1.67 0.83 9.09
C ALA A 78 -2.45 1.16 7.80
N TRP A 79 -3.53 0.44 7.50
CA TRP A 79 -4.38 0.73 6.34
C TRP A 79 -5.05 2.11 6.44
N ASP A 80 -5.50 2.49 7.63
CA ASP A 80 -6.06 3.82 7.84
C ASP A 80 -5.00 4.91 7.61
N CYS A 81 -3.76 4.74 8.11
CA CYS A 81 -2.64 5.65 7.85
C CYS A 81 -2.33 5.77 6.35
N ILE A 82 -2.32 4.65 5.62
CA ILE A 82 -2.12 4.64 4.17
C ILE A 82 -3.23 5.44 3.48
N GLY A 83 -4.48 5.14 3.80
CA GLY A 83 -5.63 5.79 3.21
C GLY A 83 -5.66 7.30 3.45
N GLU A 84 -5.34 7.75 4.66
CA GLU A 84 -5.23 9.17 4.99
C GLU A 84 -4.09 9.86 4.23
N CYS A 85 -2.97 9.17 4.07
CA CYS A 85 -1.79 9.70 3.39
C CYS A 85 -2.03 9.90 1.89
N ILE A 86 -2.73 8.98 1.22
CA ILE A 86 -2.95 9.05 -0.24
C ILE A 86 -4.17 9.88 -0.65
N ALA A 87 -5.13 10.07 0.24
CA ALA A 87 -6.39 10.76 -0.07
C ALA A 87 -6.21 12.16 -0.70
N PRO A 88 -5.26 13.02 -0.27
CA PRO A 88 -5.05 14.31 -0.89
C PRO A 88 -4.63 14.24 -2.37
N TYR A 89 -3.86 13.21 -2.75
CA TYR A 89 -3.42 13.03 -4.14
C TYR A 89 -4.56 12.51 -5.01
N LEU A 90 -5.38 11.58 -4.48
CA LEU A 90 -6.54 11.03 -5.20
C LEU A 90 -7.60 12.09 -5.55
N GLN A 91 -7.66 13.17 -4.78
CA GLN A 91 -8.59 14.28 -5.01
C GLN A 91 -8.09 15.29 -6.06
N GLN A 92 -6.87 15.15 -6.54
CA GLN A 92 -6.27 16.07 -7.50
C GLN A 92 -6.19 15.42 -8.88
N PRO A 93 -6.82 15.99 -9.92
CA PRO A 93 -6.74 15.46 -11.28
C PRO A 93 -5.29 15.35 -11.76
N GLY A 94 -4.93 14.20 -12.31
CA GLY A 94 -3.58 13.95 -12.83
C GLY A 94 -2.54 13.58 -11.76
N HIS A 95 -2.88 13.56 -10.47
CA HIS A 95 -1.98 13.13 -9.40
C HIS A 95 -2.21 11.65 -9.07
N ILE A 96 -1.13 10.88 -9.03
CA ILE A 96 -1.16 9.43 -8.84
C ILE A 96 -0.25 9.04 -7.68
N PRO A 97 -0.78 8.51 -6.57
CA PRO A 97 0.06 7.93 -5.53
C PRO A 97 0.67 6.61 -6.01
N LEU A 98 1.99 6.49 -5.91
CA LEU A 98 2.76 5.29 -6.20
C LEU A 98 3.30 4.73 -4.88
N LEU A 99 2.67 3.66 -4.39
CA LEU A 99 3.00 3.04 -3.11
C LEU A 99 4.01 1.92 -3.31
N ILE A 100 5.06 1.92 -2.50
CA ILE A 100 6.08 0.86 -2.47
C ILE A 100 6.07 0.20 -1.09
N SER A 101 5.86 -1.10 -1.08
CA SER A 101 5.85 -1.93 0.14
C SER A 101 6.22 -3.37 -0.19
N ALA A 102 6.62 -4.13 0.82
CA ALA A 102 6.76 -5.59 0.75
C ALA A 102 5.55 -6.33 1.37
N ASP A 103 4.47 -5.63 1.70
CA ASP A 103 3.27 -6.22 2.30
C ASP A 103 2.07 -6.05 1.37
N CYS A 104 1.54 -7.16 0.83
CA CYS A 104 0.41 -7.14 -0.09
C CYS A 104 -0.86 -6.54 0.53
N SER A 105 -0.98 -6.54 1.87
CA SER A 105 -2.16 -5.99 2.54
C SER A 105 -2.33 -4.47 2.41
N ILE A 106 -1.32 -3.75 1.91
CA ILE A 106 -1.47 -2.32 1.61
C ILE A 106 -2.60 -2.04 0.62
N VAL A 107 -2.92 -3.02 -0.24
CA VAL A 107 -4.04 -2.89 -1.20
C VAL A 107 -5.37 -2.64 -0.50
N VAL A 108 -5.56 -3.14 0.72
CA VAL A 108 -6.79 -2.95 1.50
C VAL A 108 -6.97 -1.47 1.85
N GLY A 109 -5.95 -0.83 2.42
CA GLY A 109 -5.98 0.60 2.74
C GLY A 109 -6.12 1.48 1.48
N THR A 110 -5.43 1.08 0.41
CA THR A 110 -5.51 1.76 -0.89
C THR A 110 -6.91 1.67 -1.49
N ALA A 111 -7.50 0.46 -1.53
CA ALA A 111 -8.85 0.24 -2.05
C ALA A 111 -9.89 1.05 -1.26
N GLN A 112 -9.80 1.03 0.07
CA GLN A 112 -10.70 1.81 0.93
C GLN A 112 -10.60 3.32 0.66
N ALA A 113 -9.40 3.84 0.43
CA ALA A 113 -9.22 5.26 0.10
C ALA A 113 -9.80 5.59 -1.28
N LEU A 114 -9.57 4.75 -2.28
CA LEU A 114 -10.13 4.90 -3.63
C LEU A 114 -11.67 4.87 -3.58
N MET A 115 -12.26 3.91 -2.88
CA MET A 115 -13.72 3.82 -2.73
C MET A 115 -14.31 5.03 -2.03
N ARG A 116 -13.62 5.62 -1.05
CA ARG A 116 -14.08 6.86 -0.39
C ARG A 116 -14.11 8.06 -1.34
N VAL A 117 -13.18 8.12 -2.30
CA VAL A 117 -13.05 9.24 -3.25
C VAL A 117 -13.92 9.04 -4.48
N TYR A 118 -13.96 7.84 -5.04
CA TYR A 118 -14.58 7.55 -6.34
C TYR A 118 -15.84 6.67 -6.25
N GLY A 119 -16.18 6.18 -5.06
CA GLY A 119 -17.37 5.34 -4.88
C GLY A 119 -17.27 4.00 -5.60
N GLU A 120 -18.38 3.56 -6.21
CA GLU A 120 -18.48 2.25 -6.87
C GLU A 120 -17.79 2.20 -8.25
N GLU A 121 -17.25 3.30 -8.75
CA GLU A 121 -16.53 3.35 -10.04
C GLU A 121 -15.09 2.82 -9.96
N VAL A 122 -14.68 2.32 -8.79
CA VAL A 122 -13.33 1.79 -8.57
C VAL A 122 -13.20 0.38 -9.11
N HIS A 123 -12.22 0.18 -9.99
CA HIS A 123 -11.81 -1.13 -10.47
C HIS A 123 -10.36 -1.39 -10.08
N ILE A 124 -10.06 -2.59 -9.58
CA ILE A 124 -8.71 -3.00 -9.17
C ILE A 124 -8.19 -4.04 -10.17
N LEU A 125 -7.09 -3.72 -10.84
CA LEU A 125 -6.29 -4.69 -11.56
C LEU A 125 -5.23 -5.25 -10.61
N TYR A 126 -5.38 -6.51 -10.21
CA TYR A 126 -4.45 -7.20 -9.33
C TYR A 126 -3.51 -8.09 -10.14
N VAL A 127 -2.21 -7.80 -10.09
CA VAL A 127 -1.17 -8.57 -10.78
C VAL A 127 -0.17 -9.06 -9.75
N ASP A 128 -0.15 -10.36 -9.49
CA ASP A 128 0.67 -10.97 -8.46
C ASP A 128 1.09 -12.39 -8.85
N GLY A 129 2.13 -12.92 -8.20
CA GLY A 129 2.55 -14.31 -8.28
C GLY A 129 1.65 -15.27 -7.48
N ASP A 130 0.97 -14.75 -6.45
CA ASP A 130 0.00 -15.45 -5.61
C ASP A 130 -1.40 -14.80 -5.72
N ILE A 131 -2.42 -15.54 -5.32
CA ILE A 131 -3.80 -15.05 -5.42
C ILE A 131 -4.17 -14.11 -4.27
N ASP A 132 -3.54 -14.24 -3.10
CA ASP A 132 -3.83 -13.51 -1.84
C ASP A 132 -5.32 -13.41 -1.48
N GLY A 133 -6.08 -14.41 -1.92
CA GLY A 133 -7.53 -14.45 -1.85
C GLY A 133 -8.08 -15.44 -0.81
N VAL A 134 -7.30 -15.77 0.21
CA VAL A 134 -7.75 -16.69 1.26
C VAL A 134 -8.84 -16.04 2.08
N ALA A 135 -10.01 -16.69 2.14
CA ALA A 135 -11.11 -16.22 2.98
C ALA A 135 -10.77 -16.37 4.48
N PRO A 136 -11.25 -15.47 5.35
CA PRO A 136 -11.07 -15.60 6.78
C PRO A 136 -11.62 -16.94 7.30
N GLN A 137 -10.89 -17.54 8.22
CA GLN A 137 -11.26 -18.82 8.85
C GLN A 137 -11.36 -18.62 10.36
N PRO A 138 -12.50 -18.94 10.98
CA PRO A 138 -12.72 -18.68 12.41
C PRO A 138 -11.69 -19.33 13.34
N GLU A 139 -11.10 -20.47 12.91
CA GLU A 139 -10.16 -21.25 13.72
C GLU A 139 -8.69 -20.95 13.39
N ARG A 140 -8.42 -20.17 12.35
CA ARG A 140 -7.05 -19.91 11.87
C ARG A 140 -6.73 -18.44 11.89
N CYS A 141 -5.56 -18.12 12.42
CA CYS A 141 -5.02 -16.79 12.40
C CYS A 141 -4.12 -16.63 11.16
N LEU A 142 -4.63 -15.97 10.14
CA LEU A 142 -3.95 -15.77 8.85
C LEU A 142 -3.32 -14.37 8.75
N SER A 143 -2.26 -14.25 7.96
CA SER A 143 -1.71 -12.93 7.67
C SER A 143 -2.69 -12.09 6.85
N ALA A 144 -2.70 -10.80 7.09
CA ALA A 144 -3.50 -9.88 6.29
C ALA A 144 -3.07 -9.89 4.81
N ALA A 145 -1.78 -10.12 4.52
CA ALA A 145 -1.27 -10.27 3.17
C ALA A 145 -1.95 -11.42 2.42
N ALA A 146 -2.03 -12.63 3.02
CA ALA A 146 -2.67 -13.78 2.40
C ALA A 146 -4.18 -13.59 2.11
N MET A 147 -4.81 -12.62 2.74
CA MET A 147 -6.24 -12.28 2.57
C MET A 147 -6.44 -10.94 1.84
N ALA A 148 -5.37 -10.32 1.37
CA ALA A 148 -5.40 -8.94 0.90
C ALA A 148 -6.46 -8.71 -0.20
N ARG A 149 -6.47 -9.56 -1.22
CA ARG A 149 -7.45 -9.48 -2.32
C ARG A 149 -8.87 -9.74 -1.83
N TRP A 150 -9.07 -10.73 -0.94
CA TRP A 150 -10.40 -11.03 -0.40
C TRP A 150 -10.97 -9.84 0.39
N MET A 151 -10.12 -9.11 1.12
CA MET A 151 -10.55 -7.96 1.93
C MET A 151 -10.76 -6.69 1.10
N ALA A 152 -10.18 -6.62 -0.11
CA ALA A 152 -10.27 -5.47 -1.00
C ALA A 152 -11.47 -5.56 -1.98
N THR A 153 -12.21 -6.67 -1.98
CA THR A 153 -13.41 -6.89 -2.79
C THR A 153 -14.68 -6.77 -1.96
#